data_48a3071c853c50f5d1fc5cd04289ff14
#
_entry.id   48a3071c853c50f5d1fc5cd04289ff14
#
_cell.length_a   1.000
_cell.length_b   1.000
_cell.length_c   1.000
_cell.angle_alpha   90.00
_cell.angle_beta   90.00
_cell.angle_gamma   90.00
#
_symmetry.space_group_name_H-M   'P 1'
#
loop_
_entity.id
_entity.type
_entity.pdbx_description
1 polymer ?
#
loop_
_entity_poly.entity_id
_entity_poly.type
_entity_poly.pdbx_seq_one_letter_code
_entity_poly.pdbx_strand_id
1 'polypeptide(L)'
;MTSDSQFNAIRPYIGEEIPAAVERLSQAEEFLSLFSQMTRVDKSKIQEQLKGITSREQFQAQFFGPTIQRLIAGTTKGVTVTGLEYIEKDKSYLFVSNHRDIILDSAILNVLLCERGCHYCEAAIGSNLLINKWVTDLVKLDACFIIERGLPVRDMITSANLRSHYLRDV
;
A
#
# COMPACT_ATOMS: atom_id res chain seq x y z
N MET A 1 0.33 -27.62 -1.35
CA MET A 1 -0.59 -26.74 -0.56
C MET A 1 0.04 -26.45 0.78
N THR A 2 1.10 -25.69 0.79
CA THR A 2 1.87 -25.36 1.99
C THR A 2 2.40 -23.95 1.82
N SER A 3 2.25 -23.18 2.77
CA SER A 3 3.01 -22.02 3.17
C SER A 3 2.43 -20.63 3.09
N ASP A 4 1.41 -20.32 2.31
CA ASP A 4 0.88 -18.94 2.29
C ASP A 4 0.32 -18.49 3.66
N SER A 5 -0.20 -19.43 4.46
CA SER A 5 -0.80 -19.09 5.76
C SER A 5 0.20 -18.53 6.78
N GLN A 6 1.46 -18.92 6.71
CA GLN A 6 2.51 -18.39 7.61
C GLN A 6 2.81 -16.90 7.37
N PHE A 7 2.56 -16.40 6.16
CA PHE A 7 2.78 -15.01 5.80
C PHE A 7 1.55 -14.11 5.99
N ASN A 8 0.38 -14.66 6.34
CA ASN A 8 -0.87 -13.90 6.43
C ASN A 8 -0.77 -12.66 7.32
N ALA A 9 0.01 -12.73 8.40
CA ALA A 9 0.22 -11.60 9.30
C ALA A 9 0.96 -10.45 8.62
N ILE A 10 1.96 -10.78 7.78
CA ILE A 10 2.88 -9.78 7.23
C ILE A 10 2.60 -9.40 5.78
N ARG A 11 2.09 -10.30 4.93
CA ARG A 11 1.85 -10.04 3.50
C ARG A 11 0.70 -9.08 3.24
N PRO A 12 0.66 -8.43 2.07
CA PRO A 12 -0.54 -7.76 1.56
C PRO A 12 -1.76 -8.69 1.49
N TYR A 13 -2.95 -8.12 1.36
CA TYR A 13 -4.16 -8.91 1.14
C TYR A 13 -4.20 -9.55 -0.26
N ILE A 14 -4.75 -10.77 -0.34
CA ILE A 14 -4.96 -11.51 -1.58
C ILE A 14 -6.37 -12.11 -1.63
N GLY A 15 -6.87 -12.38 -2.83
CA GLY A 15 -8.15 -13.05 -3.06
C GLY A 15 -9.31 -12.39 -2.30
N GLU A 16 -10.10 -13.19 -1.60
CA GLU A 16 -11.30 -12.76 -0.86
C GLU A 16 -11.01 -11.81 0.32
N GLU A 17 -9.76 -11.69 0.75
CA GLU A 17 -9.39 -10.72 1.79
C GLU A 17 -9.55 -9.27 1.28
N ILE A 18 -9.39 -9.05 -0.03
CA ILE A 18 -9.43 -7.72 -0.65
C ILE A 18 -10.84 -7.12 -0.57
N PRO A 19 -11.89 -7.73 -1.14
CA PRO A 19 -13.23 -7.16 -1.05
C PRO A 19 -13.71 -7.02 0.39
N ALA A 20 -13.34 -7.95 1.28
CA ALA A 20 -13.67 -7.84 2.70
C ALA A 20 -12.98 -6.64 3.38
N ALA A 21 -11.73 -6.34 3.03
CA ALA A 21 -11.01 -5.18 3.55
C ALA A 21 -11.55 -3.86 2.97
N VAL A 22 -11.88 -3.83 1.68
CA VAL A 22 -12.51 -2.68 1.01
C VAL A 22 -13.85 -2.35 1.64
N GLU A 23 -14.68 -3.36 1.93
CA GLU A 23 -15.96 -3.17 2.60
C GLU A 23 -15.77 -2.54 3.98
N ARG A 24 -14.86 -3.07 4.81
CA ARG A 24 -14.55 -2.47 6.13
C ARG A 24 -14.05 -1.04 6.01
N LEU A 25 -13.18 -0.78 5.01
CA LEU A 25 -12.62 0.56 4.78
C LEU A 25 -13.72 1.55 4.38
N SER A 26 -14.67 1.12 3.54
CA SER A 26 -15.81 1.94 3.10
C SER A 26 -16.77 2.32 4.23
N GLN A 27 -16.75 1.58 5.34
CA GLN A 27 -17.57 1.82 6.53
C GLN A 27 -16.79 2.51 7.67
N ALA A 28 -15.47 2.66 7.54
CA ALA A 28 -14.63 3.24 8.57
C ALA A 28 -14.76 4.78 8.60
N GLU A 29 -15.51 5.32 9.54
CA GLU A 29 -15.83 6.73 9.63
C GLU A 29 -14.58 7.62 9.78
N GLU A 30 -13.58 7.20 10.55
CA GLU A 30 -12.31 7.92 10.70
C GLU A 30 -11.56 8.02 9.37
N PHE A 31 -11.49 6.90 8.62
CA PHE A 31 -10.89 6.85 7.29
C PHE A 31 -11.62 7.82 6.33
N LEU A 32 -12.95 7.71 6.24
CA LEU A 32 -13.76 8.55 5.36
C LEU A 32 -13.61 10.03 5.69
N SER A 33 -13.59 10.38 6.98
CA SER A 33 -13.40 11.76 7.46
C SER A 33 -12.03 12.30 7.07
N LEU A 34 -10.97 11.53 7.33
CA LEU A 34 -9.61 11.93 7.01
C LEU A 34 -9.42 12.13 5.51
N PHE A 35 -9.83 11.15 4.69
CA PHE A 35 -9.68 11.21 3.24
C PHE A 35 -10.55 12.32 2.62
N SER A 36 -11.77 12.52 3.12
CA SER A 36 -12.62 13.63 2.69
C SER A 36 -11.97 15.00 2.95
N GLN A 37 -11.38 15.18 4.13
CA GLN A 37 -10.67 16.40 4.49
C GLN A 37 -9.42 16.62 3.61
N MET A 38 -8.61 15.58 3.42
CA MET A 38 -7.37 15.65 2.64
C MET A 38 -7.62 15.91 1.15
N THR A 39 -8.64 15.27 0.58
CA THR A 39 -8.90 15.30 -0.86
C THR A 39 -9.97 16.30 -1.28
N ARG A 40 -10.71 16.87 -0.33
CA ARG A 40 -11.91 17.70 -0.54
C ARG A 40 -12.98 16.97 -1.37
N VAL A 41 -13.09 15.66 -1.18
CA VAL A 41 -14.10 14.80 -1.80
C VAL A 41 -15.09 14.36 -0.73
N ASP A 42 -16.37 14.38 -1.04
CA ASP A 42 -17.42 13.94 -0.12
C ASP A 42 -17.25 12.45 0.22
N LYS A 43 -17.56 12.09 1.48
CA LYS A 43 -17.48 10.70 1.96
C LYS A 43 -18.25 9.72 1.08
N SER A 44 -19.45 10.12 0.63
CA SER A 44 -20.29 9.29 -0.25
C SER A 44 -19.60 8.97 -1.60
N LYS A 45 -18.84 9.92 -2.14
CA LYS A 45 -18.07 9.71 -3.36
C LYS A 45 -16.85 8.80 -3.11
N ILE A 46 -16.22 8.92 -1.94
CA ILE A 46 -15.13 8.01 -1.54
C ILE A 46 -15.68 6.59 -1.43
N GLN A 47 -16.83 6.39 -0.80
CA GLN A 47 -17.51 5.10 -0.69
C GLN A 47 -17.86 4.52 -2.07
N GLU A 48 -18.36 5.36 -2.99
CA GLU A 48 -18.69 4.93 -4.35
C GLU A 48 -17.45 4.51 -5.15
N GLN A 49 -16.32 5.20 -4.97
CA GLN A 49 -15.04 4.82 -5.58
C GLN A 49 -14.50 3.48 -5.08
N LEU A 50 -14.77 3.13 -3.83
CA LEU A 50 -14.38 1.84 -3.24
C LEU A 50 -15.28 0.70 -3.68
N LYS A 51 -16.51 0.99 -4.09
CA LYS A 51 -17.51 -0.02 -4.41
C LYS A 51 -17.08 -0.90 -5.58
N GLY A 52 -17.19 -2.21 -5.39
CA GLY A 52 -16.91 -3.21 -6.42
C GLY A 52 -15.43 -3.50 -6.67
N ILE A 53 -14.52 -2.95 -5.86
CA ILE A 53 -13.10 -3.28 -5.92
C ILE A 53 -12.89 -4.70 -5.37
N THR A 54 -12.30 -5.56 -6.19
CA THR A 54 -12.04 -6.97 -5.88
C THR A 54 -10.57 -7.38 -6.04
N SER A 55 -9.72 -6.47 -6.56
CA SER A 55 -8.29 -6.70 -6.68
C SER A 55 -7.47 -5.50 -6.24
N ARG A 56 -6.18 -5.72 -5.93
CA ARG A 56 -5.25 -4.64 -5.57
C ARG A 56 -5.00 -3.69 -6.74
N GLU A 57 -4.96 -4.22 -7.96
CA GLU A 57 -4.82 -3.43 -9.19
C GLU A 57 -6.01 -2.47 -9.35
N GLN A 58 -7.23 -2.94 -9.10
CA GLN A 58 -8.40 -2.09 -9.08
C GLN A 58 -8.34 -1.05 -7.97
N PHE A 59 -7.91 -1.43 -6.76
CA PHE A 59 -7.74 -0.50 -5.65
C PHE A 59 -6.75 0.62 -6.01
N GLN A 60 -5.61 0.27 -6.58
CA GLN A 60 -4.61 1.23 -7.06
C GLN A 60 -5.16 2.14 -8.17
N ALA A 61 -5.77 1.55 -9.20
CA ALA A 61 -6.20 2.29 -10.38
C ALA A 61 -7.44 3.17 -10.14
N GLN A 62 -8.41 2.71 -9.33
CA GLN A 62 -9.70 3.36 -9.16
C GLN A 62 -9.78 4.26 -7.94
N PHE A 63 -9.00 3.98 -6.89
CA PHE A 63 -9.07 4.71 -5.64
C PHE A 63 -7.74 5.35 -5.24
N PHE A 64 -6.71 4.54 -4.98
CA PHE A 64 -5.49 5.04 -4.32
C PHE A 64 -4.67 5.96 -5.24
N GLY A 65 -4.37 5.54 -6.46
CA GLY A 65 -3.64 6.34 -7.44
C GLY A 65 -4.29 7.71 -7.72
N PRO A 66 -5.58 7.77 -8.09
CA PRO A 66 -6.29 9.04 -8.26
C PRO A 66 -6.30 9.91 -7.00
N THR A 67 -6.36 9.30 -5.81
CA THR A 67 -6.28 10.01 -4.53
C THR A 67 -4.91 10.68 -4.35
N ILE A 68 -3.82 9.94 -4.57
CA ILE A 68 -2.45 10.46 -4.49
C ILE A 68 -2.21 11.56 -5.53
N GLN A 69 -2.63 11.35 -6.78
CA GLN A 69 -2.52 12.38 -7.83
C GLN A 69 -3.24 13.68 -7.43
N ARG A 70 -4.44 13.58 -6.83
CA ARG A 70 -5.18 14.74 -6.33
C ARG A 70 -4.47 15.43 -5.18
N LEU A 71 -3.89 14.67 -4.24
CA LEU A 71 -3.08 15.24 -3.15
C LEU A 71 -1.87 15.99 -3.70
N ILE A 72 -1.12 15.38 -4.62
CA ILE A 72 0.02 16.02 -5.29
C ILE A 72 -0.41 17.33 -5.94
N ALA A 73 -1.47 17.32 -6.73
CA ALA A 73 -1.97 18.50 -7.43
C ALA A 73 -2.44 19.62 -6.49
N GLY A 74 -2.99 19.25 -5.32
CA GLY A 74 -3.50 20.22 -4.34
C GLY A 74 -2.48 20.75 -3.33
N THR A 75 -1.36 20.04 -3.12
CA THR A 75 -0.41 20.34 -2.04
C THR A 75 1.00 20.65 -2.51
N THR A 76 1.30 20.42 -3.78
CA THR A 76 2.64 20.62 -4.35
C THR A 76 2.59 21.46 -5.63
N LYS A 77 3.77 21.90 -6.10
CA LYS A 77 3.92 22.54 -7.42
C LYS A 77 4.08 21.52 -8.55
N GLY A 78 3.98 20.24 -8.25
CA GLY A 78 4.16 19.12 -9.16
C GLY A 78 5.27 18.16 -8.68
N VAL A 79 5.36 17.03 -9.35
CA VAL A 79 6.43 16.03 -9.16
C VAL A 79 7.24 15.96 -10.43
N THR A 80 8.55 16.02 -10.30
CA THR A 80 9.49 15.75 -11.39
C THR A 80 10.18 14.43 -11.12
N VAL A 81 10.31 13.62 -12.14
CA VAL A 81 11.00 12.34 -12.06
C VAL A 81 12.00 12.21 -13.20
N THR A 82 13.14 11.61 -12.88
CA THR A 82 14.19 11.26 -13.86
C THR A 82 14.59 9.81 -13.65
N GLY A 83 15.00 9.11 -14.70
CA GLY A 83 15.48 7.73 -14.61
C GLY A 83 14.39 6.66 -14.78
N LEU A 84 13.10 7.03 -14.96
CA LEU A 84 12.06 6.06 -15.27
C LEU A 84 12.33 5.29 -16.55
N GLU A 85 13.06 5.88 -17.49
CA GLU A 85 13.47 5.25 -18.76
C GLU A 85 14.34 4.03 -18.55
N TYR A 86 15.02 3.90 -17.40
CA TYR A 86 15.86 2.74 -17.06
C TYR A 86 15.09 1.58 -16.43
N ILE A 87 13.81 1.79 -16.09
CA ILE A 87 12.96 0.74 -15.53
C ILE A 87 12.32 -0.04 -16.67
N GLU A 88 12.66 -1.31 -16.76
CA GLU A 88 12.11 -2.25 -17.73
C GLU A 88 10.92 -2.99 -17.10
N LYS A 89 9.80 -3.11 -17.83
CA LYS A 89 8.54 -3.65 -17.31
C LYS A 89 8.61 -5.10 -16.82
N ASP A 90 9.48 -5.88 -17.45
CA ASP A 90 9.58 -7.33 -17.22
C ASP A 90 10.72 -7.70 -16.27
N LYS A 91 11.30 -6.69 -15.60
CA LYS A 91 12.37 -6.92 -14.61
C LYS A 91 11.90 -6.63 -13.20
N SER A 92 12.42 -7.42 -12.25
CA SER A 92 12.24 -7.17 -10.83
C SER A 92 13.26 -6.16 -10.31
N TYR A 93 12.82 -5.25 -9.44
CA TYR A 93 13.64 -4.20 -8.86
C TYR A 93 13.50 -4.15 -7.36
N LEU A 94 14.59 -3.85 -6.66
CA LEU A 94 14.58 -3.43 -5.27
C LEU A 94 14.82 -1.92 -5.22
N PHE A 95 13.79 -1.18 -4.77
CA PHE A 95 13.90 0.27 -4.58
C PHE A 95 14.39 0.57 -3.16
N VAL A 96 15.46 1.35 -3.07
CA VAL A 96 16.02 1.84 -1.80
C VAL A 96 16.09 3.35 -1.89
N SER A 97 15.41 4.05 -0.98
CA SER A 97 15.34 5.51 -1.00
C SER A 97 15.47 6.11 0.40
N ASN A 98 15.74 7.42 0.45
CA ASN A 98 15.53 8.19 1.66
C ASN A 98 14.05 8.25 1.99
N HIS A 99 13.70 8.14 3.27
CA HIS A 99 12.33 8.18 3.73
C HIS A 99 12.04 9.53 4.42
N ARG A 100 11.23 10.36 3.76
CA ARG A 100 10.85 11.70 4.24
C ARG A 100 9.39 11.79 4.65
N ASP A 101 8.52 11.05 3.98
CA ASP A 101 7.09 11.02 4.23
C ASP A 101 6.59 9.58 4.31
N ILE A 102 5.85 9.29 5.39
CA ILE A 102 5.41 7.92 5.70
C ILE A 102 4.49 7.34 4.61
N ILE A 103 3.70 8.19 3.95
CA ILE A 103 2.70 7.77 2.96
C ILE A 103 3.16 8.08 1.55
N LEU A 104 3.63 9.31 1.32
CA LEU A 104 3.82 9.81 -0.04
C LEU A 104 5.03 9.21 -0.75
N ASP A 105 6.08 8.80 -0.05
CA ASP A 105 7.29 8.29 -0.72
C ASP A 105 6.99 7.03 -1.54
N SER A 106 6.38 6.00 -0.94
CA SER A 106 6.00 4.77 -1.64
C SER A 106 4.80 4.97 -2.57
N ALA A 107 3.83 5.79 -2.16
CA ALA A 107 2.63 6.05 -2.95
C ALA A 107 2.94 6.77 -4.27
N ILE A 108 3.82 7.78 -4.26
CA ILE A 108 4.26 8.48 -5.47
C ILE A 108 5.03 7.53 -6.39
N LEU A 109 5.94 6.72 -5.83
CA LEU A 109 6.66 5.72 -6.62
C LEU A 109 5.68 4.77 -7.32
N ASN A 110 4.70 4.23 -6.60
CA ASN A 110 3.71 3.32 -7.17
C ASN A 110 2.86 3.99 -8.26
N VAL A 111 2.43 5.23 -8.06
CA VAL A 111 1.73 6.00 -9.12
C VAL A 111 2.60 6.12 -10.38
N LEU A 112 3.86 6.50 -10.25
CA LEU A 112 4.79 6.65 -11.38
C LEU A 112 5.06 5.33 -12.10
N LEU A 113 5.21 4.23 -11.36
CA LEU A 113 5.39 2.89 -11.94
C LEU A 113 4.14 2.48 -12.73
N CYS A 114 2.95 2.66 -12.16
CA CYS A 114 1.69 2.34 -12.82
C CYS A 114 1.46 3.20 -14.09
N GLU A 115 1.76 4.50 -14.05
CA GLU A 115 1.68 5.39 -15.22
C GLU A 115 2.59 4.94 -16.36
N ARG A 116 3.73 4.36 -16.03
CA ARG A 116 4.63 3.75 -17.03
C ARG A 116 4.16 2.38 -17.51
N GLY A 117 3.11 1.81 -16.89
CA GLY A 117 2.61 0.47 -17.18
C GLY A 117 3.49 -0.64 -16.59
N CYS A 118 4.25 -0.32 -15.54
CA CYS A 118 4.92 -1.30 -14.70
C CYS A 118 3.98 -1.77 -13.59
N HIS A 119 4.32 -2.90 -12.95
CA HIS A 119 3.66 -3.31 -11.72
C HIS A 119 4.03 -2.34 -10.59
N TYR A 120 3.12 -2.16 -9.64
CA TYR A 120 3.45 -1.45 -8.40
C TYR A 120 4.38 -2.30 -7.53
N CYS A 121 5.24 -1.65 -6.76
CA CYS A 121 6.12 -2.35 -5.83
C CYS A 121 5.44 -2.55 -4.46
N GLU A 122 5.82 -3.63 -3.77
CA GLU A 122 5.44 -3.82 -2.38
C GLU A 122 6.33 -2.97 -1.47
N ALA A 123 5.72 -2.24 -0.55
CA ALA A 123 6.43 -1.37 0.37
C ALA A 123 6.50 -1.95 1.78
N ALA A 124 7.65 -1.80 2.44
CA ALA A 124 7.84 -2.22 3.83
C ALA A 124 7.25 -1.19 4.80
N ILE A 125 6.37 -1.61 5.72
CA ILE A 125 5.80 -0.75 6.75
C ILE A 125 5.99 -1.33 8.16
N GLY A 126 6.36 -0.50 9.12
CA GLY A 126 6.50 -0.93 10.52
C GLY A 126 5.17 -1.17 11.20
N SER A 127 5.04 -2.27 11.97
CA SER A 127 3.81 -2.61 12.71
C SER A 127 3.39 -1.55 13.72
N ASN A 128 4.32 -0.73 14.20
CA ASN A 128 4.03 0.41 15.09
C ASN A 128 3.18 1.51 14.45
N LEU A 129 3.03 1.52 13.14
CA LEU A 129 2.18 2.46 12.40
C LEU A 129 0.74 1.94 12.24
N LEU A 130 0.49 0.67 12.53
CA LEU A 130 -0.83 0.04 12.41
C LEU A 130 -1.68 0.30 13.66
N ILE A 131 -1.97 1.57 13.90
CA ILE A 131 -2.62 2.05 15.14
C ILE A 131 -4.08 1.63 15.27
N ASN A 132 -4.74 1.31 14.16
CA ASN A 132 -6.12 0.80 14.14
C ASN A 132 -6.38 -0.06 12.89
N LYS A 133 -7.57 -0.66 12.84
CA LYS A 133 -7.91 -1.64 11.78
C LYS A 133 -7.96 -1.03 10.39
N TRP A 134 -8.51 0.17 10.22
CA TRP A 134 -8.61 0.78 8.90
C TRP A 134 -7.22 1.16 8.31
N VAL A 135 -6.24 1.54 9.16
CA VAL A 135 -4.87 1.75 8.73
C VAL A 135 -4.26 0.44 8.22
N THR A 136 -4.48 -0.66 8.97
CA THR A 136 -4.02 -1.99 8.53
C THR A 136 -4.66 -2.40 7.20
N ASP A 137 -5.97 -2.19 7.05
CA ASP A 137 -6.66 -2.51 5.80
C ASP A 137 -6.15 -1.67 4.63
N LEU A 138 -5.97 -0.36 4.83
CA LEU A 138 -5.46 0.55 3.82
C LEU A 138 -4.06 0.12 3.32
N VAL A 139 -3.10 -0.09 4.23
CA VAL A 139 -1.73 -0.38 3.84
C VAL A 139 -1.58 -1.77 3.21
N LYS A 140 -2.34 -2.77 3.66
CA LYS A 140 -2.34 -4.10 3.05
C LYS A 140 -3.03 -4.12 1.68
N LEU A 141 -4.02 -3.26 1.45
CA LEU A 141 -4.61 -3.02 0.13
C LEU A 141 -3.64 -2.28 -0.79
N ASP A 142 -2.82 -1.39 -0.24
CA ASP A 142 -1.77 -0.64 -0.96
C ASP A 142 -0.47 -1.45 -1.13
N ALA A 143 -0.56 -2.78 -1.11
CA ALA A 143 0.58 -3.67 -1.31
C ALA A 143 1.73 -3.50 -0.30
N CYS A 144 1.44 -3.07 0.93
CA CYS A 144 2.47 -3.02 1.96
C CYS A 144 2.62 -4.35 2.70
N PHE A 145 3.86 -4.79 2.91
CA PHE A 145 4.16 -5.88 3.83
C PHE A 145 4.65 -5.34 5.19
N ILE A 146 4.34 -6.08 6.26
CA ILE A 146 4.54 -5.59 7.62
C ILE A 146 5.88 -6.06 8.17
N ILE A 147 6.63 -5.10 8.73
CA ILE A 147 7.83 -5.35 9.53
C ILE A 147 7.46 -5.21 11.00
N GLU A 148 7.48 -6.31 11.73
CA GLU A 148 7.22 -6.30 13.17
C GLU A 148 8.28 -5.51 13.92
N ARG A 149 7.84 -4.60 14.79
CA ARG A 149 8.68 -3.75 15.64
C ARG A 149 8.46 -4.07 17.11
N GLY A 150 9.49 -3.82 17.92
CA GLY A 150 9.41 -4.00 19.38
C GLY A 150 9.44 -5.46 19.84
N LEU A 151 9.86 -6.39 18.98
CA LEU A 151 10.01 -7.80 19.35
C LEU A 151 11.16 -8.01 20.33
N PRO A 152 11.05 -9.00 21.25
CA PRO A 152 12.19 -9.51 22.00
C PRO A 152 13.30 -9.98 21.06
N VAL A 153 14.56 -9.84 21.48
CA VAL A 153 15.73 -10.20 20.63
C VAL A 153 15.64 -11.62 20.09
N ARG A 154 15.17 -12.59 20.88
CA ARG A 154 15.00 -13.99 20.46
C ARG A 154 14.04 -14.14 19.28
N ASP A 155 13.01 -13.26 19.21
CA ASP A 155 11.96 -13.35 18.20
C ASP A 155 12.31 -12.54 16.94
N MET A 156 13.29 -11.62 17.03
CA MET A 156 13.77 -10.83 15.90
C MET A 156 14.33 -11.70 14.77
N ILE A 157 15.08 -12.76 15.12
CA ILE A 157 15.68 -13.67 14.13
C ILE A 157 14.57 -14.44 13.39
N THR A 158 13.60 -14.97 14.14
CA THR A 158 12.45 -15.70 13.56
C THR A 158 11.66 -14.80 12.62
N SER A 159 11.35 -13.57 13.05
CA SER A 159 10.64 -12.58 12.24
C SER A 159 11.46 -12.16 11.01
N ALA A 160 12.78 -11.99 11.12
CA ALA A 160 13.65 -11.68 9.99
C ALA A 160 13.71 -12.83 8.98
N ASN A 161 13.77 -14.08 9.44
CA ASN A 161 13.74 -15.25 8.58
C ASN A 161 12.40 -15.37 7.85
N LEU A 162 11.29 -15.16 8.53
CA LEU A 162 9.95 -15.18 7.92
C LEU A 162 9.85 -14.17 6.78
N ARG A 163 10.30 -12.92 7.00
CA ARG A 163 10.33 -11.89 5.95
C ARG A 163 11.26 -12.24 4.80
N SER A 164 12.43 -12.79 5.11
CA SER A 164 13.39 -13.23 4.08
C SER A 164 12.81 -14.35 3.20
N HIS A 165 12.02 -15.25 3.78
CA HIS A 165 11.30 -16.27 3.01
C HIS A 165 10.20 -15.65 2.15
N TYR A 166 9.40 -14.76 2.72
CA TYR A 166 8.36 -14.04 1.99
C TYR A 166 8.94 -13.31 0.77
N LEU A 167 9.99 -12.49 0.96
CA LEU A 167 10.61 -11.69 -0.11
C LEU A 167 11.35 -12.52 -1.19
N ARG A 168 11.55 -13.81 -0.99
CA ARG A 168 12.08 -14.70 -2.04
C ARG A 168 11.00 -15.32 -2.89
N ASP A 169 9.77 -15.37 -2.38
CA ASP A 169 8.64 -15.99 -3.04
C ASP A 169 7.78 -14.98 -3.82
N VAL A 170 8.06 -13.68 -3.64
CA VAL A 170 7.43 -12.54 -4.33
C VAL A 170 8.36 -12.05 -5.46
#